data_9c4599de2fafa42a8d91120470da190c
#
_entry.id   9c4599de2fafa42a8d91120470da190c
#
_cell.length_a   1.000
_cell.length_b   1.000
_cell.length_c   1.000
_cell.angle_alpha   90.00
_cell.angle_beta   90.00
_cell.angle_gamma   90.00
#
_symmetry.space_group_name_H-M   'P 1'
#
loop_
_entity.id
_entity.type
_entity.pdbx_description
1 polymer ?
#
loop_
_entity_poly.entity_id
_entity_poly.type
_entity_poly.pdbx_seq_one_letter_code
_entity_poly.pdbx_strand_id
1 'polypeptide(L)'
;MEMVVENHIDISGLEKTVWQEGKPLKILDGVDITIKKTEVVSVLGPSGCGKSTVLNIIAGLDEPDSGSVNINGLGFDSRLGSVGYMQQKDLLLPWRSVKDNVILGLEVKGIPKKQSYQIAESHFDSFGLSGFESNYPNALSGGMRQRASFLRTVVTEPDVFLLDEPFSALDALNRSRMQMWLLDLLDEIKKTVLLVTHDVDEAIILSDRIYVMTSRPGKIHSVEKVPFARPRNRDIVNSNSFVELKSKILSFLWDQD
;
A
#
# COMPACT_ATOMS: atom_id res chain seq x y z
N MET A 1 -7.86 9.88 -32.13
CA MET A 1 -7.94 10.69 -30.91
C MET A 1 -7.50 9.75 -29.78
N GLU A 2 -6.20 9.78 -29.44
CA GLU A 2 -5.69 9.01 -28.29
C GLU A 2 -6.38 9.58 -27.06
N MET A 3 -7.08 8.71 -26.32
CA MET A 3 -7.58 9.08 -25.01
C MET A 3 -6.35 9.38 -24.14
N VAL A 4 -6.18 10.63 -23.74
CA VAL A 4 -5.20 10.98 -22.70
C VAL A 4 -5.63 10.19 -21.46
N VAL A 5 -4.89 9.14 -21.15
CA VAL A 5 -5.10 8.36 -19.93
C VAL A 5 -4.61 9.24 -18.78
N GLU A 6 -5.55 9.86 -18.10
CA GLU A 6 -5.25 10.75 -16.97
C GLU A 6 -4.69 9.92 -15.81
N ASN A 7 -3.47 10.27 -15.36
CA ASN A 7 -2.87 9.63 -14.20
C ASN A 7 -3.68 10.00 -12.95
N HIS A 8 -3.97 9.03 -12.13
CA HIS A 8 -4.64 9.24 -10.84
C HIS A 8 -3.65 9.71 -9.76
N ILE A 9 -2.40 9.21 -9.84
CA ILE A 9 -1.27 9.70 -9.04
C ILE A 9 -0.14 10.03 -10.00
N ASP A 10 0.46 11.21 -9.82
CA ASP A 10 1.62 11.66 -10.58
C ASP A 10 2.67 12.22 -9.61
N ILE A 11 3.83 11.60 -9.58
CA ILE A 11 4.98 11.98 -8.76
C ILE A 11 6.11 12.29 -9.69
N SER A 12 6.70 13.48 -9.57
CA SER A 12 7.75 13.94 -10.46
C SER A 12 8.92 14.53 -9.68
N GLY A 13 10.12 14.00 -9.91
CA GLY A 13 11.38 14.50 -9.38
C GLY A 13 11.45 14.56 -7.86
N LEU A 14 10.85 13.59 -7.15
CA LEU A 14 10.72 13.62 -5.69
C LEU A 14 12.08 13.46 -5.01
N GLU A 15 12.49 14.45 -4.22
CA GLU A 15 13.69 14.40 -3.40
C GLU A 15 13.37 14.56 -1.91
N LYS A 16 14.16 13.86 -1.08
CA LYS A 16 14.06 13.98 0.37
C LYS A 16 15.39 13.72 1.05
N THR A 17 15.78 14.63 1.95
CA THR A 17 16.94 14.51 2.83
C THR A 17 16.45 14.60 4.28
N VAL A 18 16.96 13.76 5.15
CA VAL A 18 16.72 13.83 6.60
C VAL A 18 18.04 14.12 7.31
N TRP A 19 17.97 14.71 8.50
CA TRP A 19 19.12 14.95 9.33
C TRP A 19 19.27 13.81 10.35
N GLN A 20 20.38 13.09 10.28
CA GLN A 20 20.68 12.01 11.22
C GLN A 20 22.04 12.34 11.88
N GLU A 21 22.06 12.45 13.20
CA GLU A 21 23.26 12.76 13.99
C GLU A 21 24.01 14.01 13.51
N GLY A 22 23.26 15.03 13.09
CA GLY A 22 23.82 16.31 12.60
C GLY A 22 24.36 16.27 11.17
N LYS A 23 24.20 15.15 10.43
CA LYS A 23 24.61 15.01 9.03
C LYS A 23 23.39 14.87 8.11
N PRO A 24 23.42 15.49 6.91
CA PRO A 24 22.38 15.28 5.92
C PRO A 24 22.49 13.87 5.33
N LEU A 25 21.35 13.17 5.30
CA LEU A 25 21.23 11.85 4.70
C LEU A 25 20.17 11.90 3.61
N LYS A 26 20.59 11.84 2.34
CA LYS A 26 19.65 11.83 1.20
C LYS A 26 18.92 10.48 1.17
N ILE A 27 17.60 10.53 1.27
CA ILE A 27 16.72 9.34 1.28
C ILE A 27 16.20 9.06 -0.13
N LEU A 28 15.69 10.10 -0.81
CA LEU A 28 15.14 10.03 -2.17
C LEU A 28 15.91 10.98 -3.07
N ASP A 29 16.13 10.58 -4.32
CA ASP A 29 16.91 11.34 -5.30
C ASP A 29 16.28 11.26 -6.71
N GLY A 30 15.26 12.10 -6.93
CA GLY A 30 14.56 12.22 -8.20
C GLY A 30 13.64 11.02 -8.51
N VAL A 31 12.72 10.69 -7.60
CA VAL A 31 11.77 9.59 -7.79
C VAL A 31 10.57 10.05 -8.64
N ASP A 32 10.31 9.31 -9.73
CA ASP A 32 9.18 9.51 -10.64
C ASP A 32 8.26 8.28 -10.61
N ILE A 33 6.97 8.46 -10.31
CA ILE A 33 5.98 7.38 -10.29
C ILE A 33 4.66 7.91 -10.85
N THR A 34 4.07 7.18 -11.79
CA THR A 34 2.74 7.46 -12.31
C THR A 34 1.82 6.26 -12.09
N ILE A 35 0.58 6.48 -11.68
CA ILE A 35 -0.39 5.41 -11.44
C ILE A 35 -1.71 5.81 -12.11
N LYS A 36 -2.24 4.93 -12.93
CA LYS A 36 -3.54 5.13 -13.60
C LYS A 36 -4.68 4.84 -12.62
N LYS A 37 -5.85 5.36 -12.93
CA LYS A 37 -7.06 5.05 -12.16
C LYS A 37 -7.31 3.53 -12.14
N THR A 38 -7.64 2.99 -10.97
CA THR A 38 -7.88 1.56 -10.71
C THR A 38 -6.67 0.63 -10.93
N GLU A 39 -5.49 1.18 -11.17
CA GLU A 39 -4.27 0.38 -11.30
C GLU A 39 -3.71 0.02 -9.92
N VAL A 40 -3.20 -1.19 -9.78
CA VAL A 40 -2.42 -1.63 -8.62
C VAL A 40 -0.95 -1.61 -8.99
N VAL A 41 -0.19 -0.77 -8.31
CA VAL A 41 1.25 -0.59 -8.55
C VAL A 41 2.03 -0.93 -7.30
N SER A 42 3.15 -1.64 -7.44
CA SER A 42 4.10 -1.84 -6.35
C SER A 42 5.36 -1.00 -6.52
N VAL A 43 5.88 -0.49 -5.41
CA VAL A 43 7.27 -0.05 -5.27
C VAL A 43 8.04 -1.11 -4.50
N LEU A 44 8.96 -1.76 -5.18
CA LEU A 44 9.79 -2.84 -4.67
C LEU A 44 11.22 -2.35 -4.50
N GLY A 45 11.86 -2.69 -3.40
CA GLY A 45 13.26 -2.33 -3.16
C GLY A 45 13.76 -2.79 -1.80
N PRO A 46 15.07 -2.68 -1.53
CA PRO A 46 15.67 -3.13 -0.28
C PRO A 46 15.15 -2.32 0.93
N SER A 47 15.35 -2.88 2.12
CA SER A 47 14.97 -2.19 3.37
C SER A 47 15.75 -0.89 3.52
N GLY A 48 15.04 0.17 3.92
CA GLY A 48 15.66 1.49 4.14
C GLY A 48 15.94 2.32 2.89
N CYS A 49 15.53 1.90 1.69
CA CYS A 49 15.72 2.67 0.44
C CYS A 49 14.79 3.90 0.30
N GLY A 50 13.79 4.08 1.20
CA GLY A 50 12.91 5.25 1.18
C GLY A 50 11.46 4.97 0.77
N LYS A 51 11.02 3.72 0.64
CA LYS A 51 9.66 3.34 0.22
C LYS A 51 8.56 3.95 1.11
N SER A 52 8.66 3.79 2.44
CA SER A 52 7.71 4.40 3.38
C SER A 52 7.78 5.93 3.37
N THR A 53 8.94 6.51 3.06
CA THR A 53 9.08 7.96 2.88
C THR A 53 8.27 8.44 1.68
N VAL A 54 8.30 7.70 0.56
CA VAL A 54 7.44 7.99 -0.61
C VAL A 54 5.97 7.96 -0.20
N LEU A 55 5.52 6.92 0.52
CA LEU A 55 4.12 6.83 0.98
C LEU A 55 3.74 7.98 1.92
N ASN A 56 4.61 8.35 2.87
CA ASN A 56 4.36 9.44 3.80
C ASN A 56 4.20 10.78 3.07
N ILE A 57 5.03 11.03 2.05
CA ILE A 57 4.93 12.25 1.23
C ILE A 57 3.63 12.23 0.41
N ILE A 58 3.25 11.09 -0.18
CA ILE A 58 1.98 10.97 -0.92
C ILE A 58 0.79 11.21 0.01
N ALA A 59 0.82 10.66 1.23
CA ALA A 59 -0.24 10.84 2.22
C ALA A 59 -0.33 12.26 2.80
N GLY A 60 0.64 13.12 2.53
CA GLY A 60 0.72 14.48 3.10
C GLY A 60 1.19 14.49 4.56
N LEU A 61 1.82 13.41 5.03
CA LEU A 61 2.39 13.29 6.38
C LEU A 61 3.81 13.84 6.46
N ASP A 62 4.50 13.95 5.33
CA ASP A 62 5.85 14.53 5.22
C ASP A 62 5.93 15.38 3.94
N GLU A 63 6.77 16.42 3.94
CA GLU A 63 6.99 17.29 2.79
C GLU A 63 8.25 16.87 2.03
N PRO A 64 8.25 16.87 0.69
CA PRO A 64 9.45 16.69 -0.09
C PRO A 64 10.35 17.92 -0.01
N ASP A 65 11.66 17.76 -0.21
CA ASP A 65 12.59 18.89 -0.36
C ASP A 65 12.46 19.52 -1.76
N SER A 66 12.16 18.69 -2.78
CA SER A 66 11.87 19.13 -4.15
C SER A 66 10.98 18.09 -4.86
N GLY A 67 10.51 18.44 -6.04
CA GLY A 67 9.58 17.64 -6.83
C GLY A 67 8.12 17.96 -6.53
N SER A 68 7.23 17.16 -7.11
CA SER A 68 5.79 17.38 -6.97
C SER A 68 5.04 16.05 -6.81
N VAL A 69 3.90 16.10 -6.11
CA VAL A 69 2.95 15.00 -6.00
C VAL A 69 1.56 15.54 -6.31
N ASN A 70 0.91 14.94 -7.28
CA ASN A 70 -0.46 15.22 -7.67
C ASN A 70 -1.30 13.95 -7.48
N ILE A 71 -2.42 14.07 -6.78
CA ILE A 71 -3.42 13.01 -6.64
C ILE A 71 -4.74 13.58 -7.11
N ASN A 72 -5.18 13.19 -8.30
CA ASN A 72 -6.47 13.63 -8.87
C ASN A 72 -6.66 15.15 -8.83
N GLY A 73 -5.58 15.92 -9.09
CA GLY A 73 -5.60 17.37 -9.05
C GLY A 73 -5.42 18.01 -7.67
N LEU A 74 -5.28 17.22 -6.59
CA LEU A 74 -5.08 17.76 -5.24
C LEU A 74 -3.61 18.14 -5.01
N GLY A 75 -3.39 19.38 -4.58
CA GLY A 75 -2.09 19.87 -4.11
C GLY A 75 -1.74 19.34 -2.70
N PHE A 76 -0.53 19.69 -2.21
CA PHE A 76 0.02 19.18 -0.94
C PHE A 76 -0.93 19.38 0.25
N ASP A 77 -1.43 20.59 0.47
CA ASP A 77 -2.27 20.91 1.64
C ASP A 77 -3.61 20.17 1.67
N SER A 78 -4.07 19.67 0.53
CA SER A 78 -5.35 18.97 0.38
C SER A 78 -5.23 17.44 0.42
N ARG A 79 -4.01 16.89 0.52
CA ARG A 79 -3.78 15.43 0.47
C ARG A 79 -4.00 14.74 1.80
N LEU A 80 -3.78 15.43 2.91
CA LEU A 80 -3.97 14.83 4.24
C LEU A 80 -5.43 14.38 4.42
N GLY A 81 -5.61 13.07 4.67
CA GLY A 81 -6.93 12.45 4.80
C GLY A 81 -7.66 12.17 3.47
N SER A 82 -7.06 12.47 2.29
CA SER A 82 -7.63 12.16 0.98
C SER A 82 -7.38 10.72 0.53
N VAL A 83 -6.37 10.06 1.10
CA VAL A 83 -5.97 8.68 0.79
C VAL A 83 -6.23 7.74 1.97
N GLY A 84 -6.46 6.47 1.69
CA GLY A 84 -6.47 5.43 2.70
C GLY A 84 -5.06 4.90 2.91
N TYR A 85 -4.49 5.10 4.09
CA TYR A 85 -3.13 4.66 4.39
C TYR A 85 -3.11 3.55 5.43
N MET A 86 -2.69 2.34 5.00
CA MET A 86 -2.37 1.23 5.87
C MET A 86 -0.86 1.19 6.10
N GLN A 87 -0.44 1.51 7.32
CA GLN A 87 0.96 1.48 7.70
C GLN A 87 1.44 0.05 7.99
N GLN A 88 2.76 -0.16 8.00
CA GLN A 88 3.39 -1.46 8.26
C GLN A 88 2.94 -2.09 9.58
N LYS A 89 2.79 -1.29 10.64
CA LYS A 89 2.19 -1.73 11.91
C LYS A 89 0.67 -1.56 11.83
N ASP A 90 -0.08 -2.47 12.45
CA ASP A 90 -1.54 -2.42 12.45
C ASP A 90 -2.13 -1.17 13.13
N LEU A 91 -1.39 -0.57 14.08
CA LEU A 91 -1.76 0.64 14.82
C LEU A 91 -3.21 0.62 15.35
N LEU A 92 -3.70 -0.56 15.69
CA LEU A 92 -4.98 -0.68 16.38
C LEU A 92 -4.83 -0.15 17.81
N LEU A 93 -5.77 0.69 18.23
CA LEU A 93 -5.80 1.26 19.55
C LEU A 93 -6.15 0.15 20.56
N PRO A 94 -5.25 -0.24 21.48
CA PRO A 94 -5.44 -1.43 22.33
C PRO A 94 -6.57 -1.29 23.34
N TRP A 95 -7.01 -0.07 23.63
CA TRP A 95 -8.12 0.25 24.53
C TRP A 95 -9.47 0.39 23.82
N ARG A 96 -9.52 0.20 22.49
CA ARG A 96 -10.75 0.17 21.70
C ARG A 96 -11.04 -1.24 21.23
N SER A 97 -12.34 -1.58 21.13
CA SER A 97 -12.77 -2.81 20.48
C SER A 97 -12.38 -2.81 18.99
N VAL A 98 -12.46 -3.96 18.33
CA VAL A 98 -12.19 -4.09 16.89
C VAL A 98 -13.11 -3.17 16.09
N LYS A 99 -14.44 -3.19 16.38
CA LYS A 99 -15.39 -2.31 15.69
C LYS A 99 -15.14 -0.82 15.96
N ASP A 100 -14.72 -0.45 17.18
CA ASP A 100 -14.36 0.94 17.48
C ASP A 100 -13.07 1.37 16.78
N ASN A 101 -12.12 0.47 16.57
CA ASN A 101 -10.95 0.73 15.75
C ASN A 101 -11.31 0.92 14.28
N VAL A 102 -12.17 0.05 13.74
CA VAL A 102 -12.58 0.10 12.33
C VAL A 102 -13.25 1.42 11.98
N ILE A 103 -14.12 1.93 12.84
CA ILE A 103 -14.87 3.17 12.57
C ILE A 103 -14.09 4.46 12.84
N LEU A 104 -12.85 4.38 13.33
CA LEU A 104 -12.09 5.55 13.77
C LEU A 104 -11.97 6.65 12.68
N GLY A 105 -11.72 6.26 11.43
CA GLY A 105 -11.64 7.20 10.31
C GLY A 105 -12.99 7.87 10.00
N LEU A 106 -14.09 7.15 10.18
CA LEU A 106 -15.45 7.71 10.03
C LEU A 106 -15.79 8.70 11.15
N GLU A 107 -15.39 8.38 12.40
CA GLU A 107 -15.54 9.31 13.53
C GLU A 107 -14.77 10.62 13.29
N VAL A 108 -13.54 10.54 12.77
CA VAL A 108 -12.73 11.72 12.43
C VAL A 108 -13.38 12.55 11.32
N LYS A 109 -14.08 11.90 10.37
CA LYS A 109 -14.88 12.58 9.34
C LYS A 109 -16.21 13.16 9.89
N GLY A 110 -16.48 13.03 11.19
CA GLY A 110 -17.69 13.54 11.84
C GLY A 110 -18.95 12.70 11.61
N ILE A 111 -18.83 11.47 11.10
CA ILE A 111 -19.98 10.58 10.89
C ILE A 111 -20.45 10.06 12.25
N PRO A 112 -21.76 10.15 12.58
CA PRO A 112 -22.30 9.67 13.85
C PRO A 112 -21.97 8.20 14.11
N LYS A 113 -21.58 7.87 15.34
CA LYS A 113 -21.09 6.52 15.71
C LYS A 113 -22.07 5.39 15.32
N LYS A 114 -23.37 5.60 15.46
CA LYS A 114 -24.39 4.63 15.05
C LYS A 114 -24.35 4.33 13.56
N GLN A 115 -24.20 5.36 12.73
CA GLN A 115 -24.08 5.21 11.27
C GLN A 115 -22.74 4.57 10.90
N SER A 116 -21.64 4.97 11.55
CA SER A 116 -20.32 4.37 11.35
C SER A 116 -20.31 2.87 11.63
N TYR A 117 -21.04 2.41 12.67
CA TYR A 117 -21.18 0.98 12.94
C TYR A 117 -21.95 0.25 11.82
N GLN A 118 -23.04 0.83 11.31
CA GLN A 118 -23.80 0.22 10.21
C GLN A 118 -22.94 0.05 8.95
N ILE A 119 -22.11 1.05 8.62
CA ILE A 119 -21.15 0.96 7.52
C ILE A 119 -20.14 -0.16 7.77
N ALA A 120 -19.54 -0.20 8.96
CA ALA A 120 -18.53 -1.20 9.29
C ALA A 120 -19.08 -2.63 9.33
N GLU A 121 -20.27 -2.83 9.89
CA GLU A 121 -20.92 -4.14 10.06
C GLU A 121 -21.11 -4.87 8.73
N SER A 122 -21.39 -4.15 7.63
CA SER A 122 -21.57 -4.74 6.30
C SER A 122 -20.28 -5.40 5.74
N HIS A 123 -19.12 -5.11 6.32
CA HIS A 123 -17.81 -5.58 5.83
C HIS A 123 -17.15 -6.65 6.72
N PHE A 124 -17.63 -6.86 7.97
CA PHE A 124 -16.96 -7.77 8.90
C PHE A 124 -16.87 -9.20 8.36
N ASP A 125 -17.90 -9.67 7.66
CA ASP A 125 -17.94 -11.02 7.11
C ASP A 125 -16.91 -11.21 6.01
N SER A 126 -16.89 -10.33 5.01
CA SER A 126 -15.93 -10.40 3.89
C SER A 126 -14.47 -10.24 4.34
N PHE A 127 -14.25 -9.58 5.49
CA PHE A 127 -12.93 -9.48 6.12
C PHE A 127 -12.60 -10.65 7.07
N GLY A 128 -13.53 -11.61 7.25
CA GLY A 128 -13.35 -12.75 8.16
C GLY A 128 -13.15 -12.33 9.61
N LEU A 129 -13.87 -11.30 10.03
CA LEU A 129 -13.84 -10.73 11.39
C LEU A 129 -15.18 -10.88 12.11
N SER A 130 -16.17 -11.58 11.52
CA SER A 130 -17.45 -11.86 12.13
C SER A 130 -17.28 -12.60 13.46
N GLY A 131 -17.97 -12.10 14.51
CA GLY A 131 -17.89 -12.60 15.87
C GLY A 131 -16.73 -12.01 16.70
N PHE A 132 -15.88 -11.16 16.11
CA PHE A 132 -14.75 -10.51 16.79
C PHE A 132 -14.96 -8.99 16.97
N GLU A 133 -16.10 -8.44 16.61
CA GLU A 133 -16.41 -7.01 16.60
C GLU A 133 -16.19 -6.35 17.97
N SER A 134 -16.61 -7.05 19.03
CA SER A 134 -16.52 -6.57 20.42
C SER A 134 -15.19 -6.92 21.10
N ASN A 135 -14.33 -7.71 20.45
CA ASN A 135 -13.05 -8.11 21.00
C ASN A 135 -12.05 -6.93 20.96
N TYR A 136 -11.01 -7.02 21.78
CA TYR A 136 -9.88 -6.09 21.75
C TYR A 136 -8.76 -6.62 20.87
N PRO A 137 -7.84 -5.77 20.35
CA PRO A 137 -6.77 -6.19 19.45
C PRO A 137 -5.88 -7.33 19.96
N ASN A 138 -5.66 -7.42 21.28
CA ASN A 138 -4.86 -8.48 21.90
C ASN A 138 -5.50 -9.88 21.82
N ALA A 139 -6.80 -9.97 21.58
CA ALA A 139 -7.51 -11.24 21.39
C ALA A 139 -7.45 -11.75 19.93
N LEU A 140 -6.89 -10.96 19.00
CA LEU A 140 -6.82 -11.29 17.58
C LEU A 140 -5.48 -11.94 17.21
N SER A 141 -5.50 -12.84 16.22
CA SER A 141 -4.28 -13.28 15.55
C SER A 141 -3.63 -12.14 14.76
N GLY A 142 -2.34 -12.27 14.39
CA GLY A 142 -1.64 -11.28 13.57
C GLY A 142 -2.38 -10.97 12.26
N GLY A 143 -2.83 -12.00 11.55
CA GLY A 143 -3.59 -11.82 10.31
C GLY A 143 -4.95 -11.12 10.53
N MET A 144 -5.64 -11.41 11.63
CA MET A 144 -6.89 -10.72 11.96
C MET A 144 -6.65 -9.24 12.29
N ARG A 145 -5.57 -8.91 13.00
CA ARG A 145 -5.21 -7.49 13.24
C ARG A 145 -4.92 -6.76 11.93
N GLN A 146 -4.21 -7.39 10.99
CA GLN A 146 -3.96 -6.80 9.67
C GLN A 146 -5.27 -6.56 8.90
N ARG A 147 -6.19 -7.53 8.90
CA ARG A 147 -7.51 -7.37 8.27
C ARG A 147 -8.33 -6.26 8.93
N ALA A 148 -8.31 -6.15 10.26
CA ALA A 148 -9.00 -5.08 10.98
C ALA A 148 -8.38 -3.69 10.67
N SER A 149 -7.06 -3.60 10.57
CA SER A 149 -6.36 -2.39 10.13
C SER A 149 -6.72 -2.00 8.70
N PHE A 150 -6.79 -2.97 7.79
CA PHE A 150 -7.20 -2.71 6.42
C PHE A 150 -8.68 -2.31 6.32
N LEU A 151 -9.57 -3.00 7.06
CA LEU A 151 -10.98 -2.64 7.13
C LEU A 151 -11.19 -1.21 7.64
N ARG A 152 -10.44 -0.78 8.68
CA ARG A 152 -10.43 0.62 9.14
C ARG A 152 -10.15 1.62 8.01
N THR A 153 -9.29 1.22 7.06
CA THR A 153 -8.97 2.04 5.91
C THR A 153 -10.06 2.00 4.85
N VAL A 154 -10.60 0.80 4.56
CA VAL A 154 -11.62 0.58 3.52
C VAL A 154 -12.95 1.28 3.83
N VAL A 155 -13.42 1.25 5.08
CA VAL A 155 -14.71 1.86 5.46
C VAL A 155 -14.77 3.38 5.25
N THR A 156 -13.62 4.03 5.09
CA THR A 156 -13.56 5.47 4.76
C THR A 156 -13.74 5.75 3.27
N GLU A 157 -13.85 4.72 2.44
CA GLU A 157 -14.06 4.73 0.99
C GLU A 157 -13.10 5.66 0.21
N PRO A 158 -11.78 5.59 0.42
CA PRO A 158 -10.86 6.42 -0.34
C PRO A 158 -10.77 5.94 -1.80
N ASP A 159 -10.41 6.85 -2.71
CA ASP A 159 -10.16 6.48 -4.12
C ASP A 159 -8.76 5.90 -4.33
N VAL A 160 -7.83 6.21 -3.42
CA VAL A 160 -6.44 5.75 -3.43
C VAL A 160 -6.11 5.05 -2.12
N PHE A 161 -5.53 3.85 -2.23
CA PHE A 161 -4.97 3.11 -1.10
C PHE A 161 -3.45 3.12 -1.15
N LEU A 162 -2.83 3.41 -0.03
CA LEU A 162 -1.40 3.28 0.22
C LEU A 162 -1.18 2.13 1.20
N LEU A 163 -0.43 1.10 0.79
CA LEU A 163 -0.18 -0.10 1.61
C LEU A 163 1.31 -0.25 1.86
N ASP A 164 1.74 -0.10 3.12
CA ASP A 164 3.14 -0.17 3.51
C ASP A 164 3.45 -1.54 4.11
N GLU A 165 4.11 -2.41 3.35
CA GLU A 165 4.53 -3.77 3.73
C GLU A 165 3.44 -4.57 4.49
N PRO A 166 2.23 -4.74 3.91
CA PRO A 166 1.05 -5.21 4.64
C PRO A 166 1.17 -6.61 5.23
N PHE A 167 2.17 -7.40 4.82
CA PHE A 167 2.34 -8.79 5.26
C PHE A 167 3.67 -9.06 5.98
N SER A 168 4.49 -8.03 6.23
CA SER A 168 5.83 -8.18 6.82
C SER A 168 5.84 -8.87 8.20
N ALA A 169 4.77 -8.71 8.99
CA ALA A 169 4.63 -9.28 10.33
C ALA A 169 4.05 -10.71 10.36
N LEU A 170 3.77 -11.31 9.19
CA LEU A 170 3.13 -12.63 9.09
C LEU A 170 4.13 -13.74 8.77
N ASP A 171 3.91 -14.92 9.34
CA ASP A 171 4.61 -16.13 8.91
C ASP A 171 4.24 -16.52 7.47
N ALA A 172 5.05 -17.39 6.85
CA ALA A 172 4.93 -17.71 5.43
C ALA A 172 3.55 -18.27 5.01
N LEU A 173 2.92 -19.11 5.84
CA LEU A 173 1.61 -19.68 5.52
C LEU A 173 0.49 -18.64 5.62
N ASN A 174 0.48 -17.87 6.69
CA ASN A 174 -0.49 -16.79 6.88
C ASN A 174 -0.29 -15.67 5.85
N ARG A 175 0.95 -15.33 5.52
CA ARG A 175 1.28 -14.37 4.45
C ARG A 175 0.65 -14.79 3.13
N SER A 176 0.86 -16.04 2.70
CA SER A 176 0.31 -16.56 1.44
C SER A 176 -1.23 -16.52 1.39
N ARG A 177 -1.90 -16.86 2.49
CA ARG A 177 -3.37 -16.76 2.58
C ARG A 177 -3.85 -15.32 2.51
N MET A 178 -3.14 -14.42 3.17
CA MET A 178 -3.47 -12.98 3.18
C MET A 178 -3.24 -12.32 1.83
N GLN A 179 -2.19 -12.71 1.09
CA GLN A 179 -1.94 -12.23 -0.27
C GLN A 179 -3.09 -12.58 -1.21
N MET A 180 -3.57 -13.84 -1.17
CA MET A 180 -4.71 -14.26 -1.98
C MET A 180 -6.00 -13.54 -1.58
N TRP A 181 -6.27 -13.42 -0.27
CA TRP A 181 -7.41 -12.66 0.22
C TRP A 181 -7.36 -11.18 -0.24
N LEU A 182 -6.18 -10.53 -0.16
CA LEU A 182 -6.03 -9.16 -0.62
C LEU A 182 -6.21 -9.05 -2.13
N LEU A 183 -5.69 -10.01 -2.90
CA LEU A 183 -5.86 -10.04 -4.35
C LEU A 183 -7.34 -10.06 -4.74
N ASP A 184 -8.13 -10.96 -4.14
CA ASP A 184 -9.57 -11.07 -4.38
C ASP A 184 -10.29 -9.76 -4.02
N LEU A 185 -9.93 -9.18 -2.88
CA LEU A 185 -10.49 -7.91 -2.41
C LEU A 185 -10.17 -6.74 -3.34
N LEU A 186 -8.93 -6.63 -3.84
CA LEU A 186 -8.52 -5.59 -4.79
C LEU A 186 -9.27 -5.69 -6.11
N ASP A 187 -9.54 -6.92 -6.57
CA ASP A 187 -10.34 -7.16 -7.79
C ASP A 187 -11.82 -6.76 -7.59
N GLU A 188 -12.34 -6.85 -6.36
CA GLU A 188 -13.70 -6.43 -6.00
C GLU A 188 -13.82 -4.90 -5.90
N ILE A 189 -12.95 -4.26 -5.13
CA ILE A 189 -13.07 -2.82 -4.82
C ILE A 189 -12.70 -1.90 -5.99
N LYS A 190 -11.88 -2.37 -6.94
CA LYS A 190 -11.45 -1.63 -8.15
C LYS A 190 -10.99 -0.19 -7.87
N LYS A 191 -10.14 -0.03 -6.86
CA LYS A 191 -9.55 1.25 -6.47
C LYS A 191 -8.09 1.34 -6.92
N THR A 192 -7.54 2.54 -6.93
CA THR A 192 -6.11 2.75 -7.19
C THR A 192 -5.30 2.39 -5.97
N VAL A 193 -4.25 1.60 -6.15
CA VAL A 193 -3.43 1.09 -5.04
C VAL A 193 -1.96 1.30 -5.32
N LEU A 194 -1.25 1.86 -4.36
CA LEU A 194 0.20 1.85 -4.29
C LEU A 194 0.63 0.97 -3.12
N LEU A 195 1.24 -0.15 -3.45
CA LEU A 195 1.78 -1.12 -2.50
C LEU A 195 3.30 -0.94 -2.39
N VAL A 196 3.82 -0.92 -1.19
CA VAL A 196 5.26 -0.97 -0.93
C VAL A 196 5.60 -2.32 -0.32
N THR A 197 6.61 -2.97 -0.88
CA THR A 197 7.09 -4.28 -0.39
C THR A 197 8.58 -4.47 -0.68
N HIS A 198 9.19 -5.43 0.02
CA HIS A 198 10.52 -5.96 -0.29
C HIS A 198 10.45 -7.40 -0.85
N ASP A 199 9.24 -7.96 -1.00
CA ASP A 199 9.01 -9.32 -1.48
C ASP A 199 8.62 -9.29 -2.97
N VAL A 200 9.46 -9.93 -3.82
CA VAL A 200 9.29 -9.95 -5.28
C VAL A 200 8.02 -10.73 -5.68
N ASP A 201 7.75 -11.84 -5.00
CA ASP A 201 6.57 -12.68 -5.30
C ASP A 201 5.28 -11.90 -5.00
N GLU A 202 5.25 -11.19 -3.88
CA GLU A 202 4.14 -10.32 -3.51
C GLU A 202 3.90 -9.23 -4.56
N ALA A 203 4.96 -8.54 -4.99
CA ALA A 203 4.87 -7.50 -6.01
C ALA A 203 4.29 -8.05 -7.32
N ILE A 204 4.73 -9.24 -7.78
CA ILE A 204 4.26 -9.85 -9.03
C ILE A 204 2.80 -10.33 -8.88
N ILE A 205 2.44 -10.95 -7.75
CA ILE A 205 1.09 -11.48 -7.54
C ILE A 205 0.05 -10.36 -7.52
N LEU A 206 0.34 -9.26 -6.83
CA LEU A 206 -0.66 -8.23 -6.53
C LEU A 206 -0.73 -7.10 -7.56
N SER A 207 0.36 -6.79 -8.27
CA SER A 207 0.45 -5.52 -9.01
C SER A 207 0.32 -5.68 -10.53
N ASP A 208 -0.11 -4.62 -11.19
CA ASP A 208 -0.15 -4.53 -12.65
C ASP A 208 1.19 -4.00 -13.21
N ARG A 209 1.88 -3.14 -12.42
CA ARG A 209 3.24 -2.65 -12.66
C ARG A 209 4.04 -2.63 -11.37
N ILE A 210 5.36 -2.79 -11.52
CA ILE A 210 6.31 -2.79 -10.41
C ILE A 210 7.39 -1.75 -10.71
N TYR A 211 7.53 -0.76 -9.84
CA TYR A 211 8.67 0.14 -9.82
C TYR A 211 9.76 -0.47 -8.95
N VAL A 212 10.91 -0.78 -9.54
CA VAL A 212 12.07 -1.31 -8.81
C VAL A 212 12.93 -0.14 -8.35
N MET A 213 13.13 -0.03 -7.05
CA MET A 213 13.84 1.08 -6.43
C MET A 213 15.24 0.66 -6.00
N THR A 214 16.24 1.55 -6.20
CA THR A 214 17.62 1.33 -5.77
C THR A 214 17.75 1.37 -4.24
N SER A 215 18.90 0.89 -3.73
CA SER A 215 19.35 1.21 -2.38
C SER A 215 19.54 2.73 -2.21
N ARG A 216 19.69 3.17 -0.96
CA ARG A 216 19.77 4.60 -0.62
C ARG A 216 20.96 5.31 -1.27
N PRO A 217 20.76 6.53 -1.87
CA PRO A 217 19.49 7.23 -2.03
C PRO A 217 18.60 6.55 -3.06
N GLY A 218 17.30 6.41 -2.68
CA GLY A 218 16.34 5.70 -3.51
C GLY A 218 16.01 6.43 -4.80
N LYS A 219 16.16 5.71 -5.93
CA LYS A 219 15.78 6.11 -7.29
C LYS A 219 14.97 5.00 -7.93
N ILE A 220 14.16 5.32 -8.93
CA ILE A 220 13.56 4.27 -9.76
C ILE A 220 14.62 3.74 -10.73
N HIS A 221 14.95 2.46 -10.59
CA HIS A 221 15.87 1.76 -11.47
C HIS A 221 15.17 1.30 -12.74
N SER A 222 14.02 0.64 -12.60
CA SER A 222 13.22 0.14 -13.73
C SER A 222 11.74 0.09 -13.39
N VAL A 223 10.92 -0.03 -14.43
CA VAL A 223 9.48 -0.23 -14.33
C VAL A 223 9.10 -1.48 -15.09
N GLU A 224 8.59 -2.48 -14.38
CA GLU A 224 8.24 -3.77 -14.95
C GLU A 224 6.72 -3.91 -15.06
N LYS A 225 6.26 -4.30 -16.24
CA LYS A 225 4.84 -4.65 -16.45
C LYS A 225 4.62 -6.11 -16.05
N VAL A 226 3.62 -6.37 -15.24
CA VAL A 226 3.24 -7.74 -14.87
C VAL A 226 2.37 -8.34 -15.98
N PRO A 227 2.78 -9.47 -16.60
CA PRO A 227 2.13 -10.00 -17.81
C PRO A 227 0.89 -10.84 -17.51
N PHE A 228 0.36 -10.82 -16.30
CA PHE A 228 -0.76 -11.65 -15.87
C PHE A 228 -2.05 -10.82 -15.80
N ALA A 229 -3.09 -11.29 -16.51
CA ALA A 229 -4.41 -10.67 -16.44
C ALA A 229 -5.09 -10.93 -15.07
N ARG A 230 -6.06 -10.09 -14.71
CA ARG A 230 -6.95 -10.28 -13.56
C ARG A 230 -8.26 -10.97 -13.99
N PRO A 231 -8.91 -11.76 -13.14
CA PRO A 231 -8.47 -12.18 -11.81
C PRO A 231 -7.28 -13.16 -11.88
N ARG A 232 -6.40 -13.09 -10.89
CA ARG A 232 -5.23 -13.96 -10.77
C ARG A 232 -5.48 -15.03 -9.73
N ASN A 233 -4.85 -16.19 -9.91
CA ASN A 233 -4.81 -17.24 -8.90
C ASN A 233 -3.35 -17.55 -8.52
N ARG A 234 -3.17 -18.38 -7.52
CA ARG A 234 -1.84 -18.75 -7.02
C ARG A 234 -1.02 -19.55 -8.03
N ASP A 235 -1.65 -20.20 -9.02
CA ASP A 235 -0.95 -21.07 -9.97
C ASP A 235 0.01 -20.32 -10.87
N ILE A 236 -0.16 -18.98 -11.01
CA ILE A 236 0.76 -18.14 -11.80
C ILE A 236 2.20 -18.26 -11.32
N VAL A 237 2.46 -18.53 -10.02
CA VAL A 237 3.82 -18.64 -9.46
C VAL A 237 4.63 -19.79 -10.06
N ASN A 238 3.96 -20.79 -10.63
CA ASN A 238 4.57 -21.94 -11.27
C ASN A 238 4.79 -21.74 -12.78
N SER A 239 4.38 -20.60 -13.34
CA SER A 239 4.54 -20.33 -14.77
C SER A 239 5.95 -19.85 -15.11
N ASN A 240 6.44 -20.18 -16.32
CA ASN A 240 7.74 -19.73 -16.81
C ASN A 240 7.83 -18.19 -16.80
N SER A 241 6.77 -17.49 -17.21
CA SER A 241 6.73 -16.03 -17.24
C SER A 241 6.87 -15.41 -15.84
N PHE A 242 6.36 -16.08 -14.79
CA PHE A 242 6.57 -15.64 -13.40
C PHE A 242 8.04 -15.77 -13.00
N VAL A 243 8.64 -16.94 -13.28
CA VAL A 243 10.05 -17.22 -12.95
C VAL A 243 10.99 -16.27 -13.70
N GLU A 244 10.73 -16.01 -14.98
CA GLU A 244 11.49 -15.07 -15.80
C GLU A 244 11.41 -13.64 -15.24
N LEU A 245 10.21 -13.14 -14.95
CA LEU A 245 10.02 -11.81 -14.38
C LEU A 245 10.66 -11.69 -13.00
N LYS A 246 10.49 -12.70 -12.14
CA LYS A 246 11.15 -12.77 -10.83
C LYS A 246 12.67 -12.73 -10.94
N SER A 247 13.24 -13.55 -11.82
CA SER A 247 14.70 -13.59 -12.05
C SER A 247 15.24 -12.26 -12.57
N LYS A 248 14.51 -11.61 -13.47
CA LYS A 248 14.85 -10.28 -13.99
C LYS A 248 14.86 -9.23 -12.87
N ILE A 249 13.83 -9.20 -12.02
CA ILE A 249 13.74 -8.25 -10.90
C ILE A 249 14.84 -8.51 -9.88
N LEU A 250 15.08 -9.78 -9.53
CA LEU A 250 16.14 -10.15 -8.59
C LEU A 250 17.53 -9.75 -9.09
N SER A 251 17.84 -9.89 -10.39
CA SER A 251 19.14 -9.44 -10.94
C SER A 251 19.35 -7.94 -10.69
N PHE A 252 18.33 -7.10 -10.87
CA PHE A 252 18.44 -5.67 -10.57
C PHE A 252 18.69 -5.37 -9.08
N LEU A 253 18.10 -6.16 -8.18
CA LEU A 253 18.28 -5.95 -6.74
C LEU A 253 19.67 -6.40 -6.25
N TRP A 254 20.26 -7.44 -6.85
CA TRP A 254 21.59 -7.95 -6.50
C TRP A 254 22.74 -7.11 -7.08
N ASP A 255 22.56 -6.50 -8.24
CA ASP A 255 23.59 -5.65 -8.87
C ASP A 255 23.80 -4.31 -8.11
N GLN A 256 23.10 -4.07 -7.00
CA GLN A 256 23.14 -2.84 -6.19
C GLN A 256 23.94 -2.98 -4.87
N ASP A 257 24.40 -4.18 -4.53
CA ASP A 257 25.29 -4.46 -3.41
C ASP A 257 26.77 -4.47 -3.87
#